data_df340e386790000495f3c397f92961a2
#
_entry.id   df340e386790000495f3c397f92961a2
#
_cell.length_a   1.000
_cell.length_b   1.000
_cell.length_c   1.000
_cell.angle_alpha   90.00
_cell.angle_beta   90.00
_cell.angle_gamma   90.00
#
_symmetry.space_group_name_H-M   'P 1'
#
loop_
_entity.id
_entity.type
_entity.pdbx_description
1 polymer ?
#
loop_
_entity_poly.entity_id
_entity_poly.type
_entity_poly.pdbx_seq_one_letter_code
_entity_poly.pdbx_strand_id
1 'polypeptide(L)'
;MIALAFALSAESSEFVSLLAQRSRDDRGVITGAVHGHSVRVFHTGVGQAAAQAVTADFLARHAPALLISSGFTGALDDSLAVGDVLFAANYSTRDLPASLAETVRQGTLASTAAMLDSPVERTQLAARTGAIAVDMETEFIAAECHQRGVALLSLRAISDTPSAPFPLPPAVLFNVARQQTNYPGLLLYLARHPGAIGRLARFTGQVATARRSLATALDRLLRALPHS
;
A
#
# COMPACT_ATOMS: atom_id res chain seq x y z
N MET A 1 -4.43 19.01 -8.52
CA MET A 1 -5.10 17.75 -8.19
C MET A 1 -4.06 16.74 -7.73
N ILE A 2 -4.30 16.03 -6.61
CA ILE A 2 -3.46 14.97 -6.06
C ILE A 2 -4.10 13.62 -6.37
N ALA A 3 -3.32 12.64 -6.83
CA ALA A 3 -3.78 11.27 -7.03
C ALA A 3 -3.23 10.35 -5.93
N LEU A 4 -4.04 9.39 -5.47
CA LEU A 4 -3.60 8.31 -4.57
C LEU A 4 -3.84 6.96 -5.25
N ALA A 5 -2.79 6.14 -5.28
CA ALA A 5 -2.82 4.77 -5.77
C ALA A 5 -2.77 3.79 -4.59
N PHE A 6 -3.67 2.82 -4.57
CA PHE A 6 -3.66 1.69 -3.64
C PHE A 6 -3.80 0.39 -4.44
N ALA A 7 -3.29 -0.72 -3.92
CA ALA A 7 -3.50 -2.00 -4.57
C ALA A 7 -4.98 -2.45 -4.43
N LEU A 8 -5.55 -2.37 -3.24
CA LEU A 8 -6.88 -2.85 -2.94
C LEU A 8 -7.77 -1.78 -2.28
N SER A 9 -9.08 -1.85 -2.52
CA SER A 9 -10.06 -0.98 -1.86
C SER A 9 -10.08 -1.13 -0.34
N ALA A 10 -9.71 -2.30 0.16
CA ALA A 10 -9.59 -2.55 1.60
C ALA A 10 -8.52 -1.67 2.27
N GLU A 11 -7.45 -1.31 1.55
CA GLU A 11 -6.37 -0.46 2.05
C GLU A 11 -6.79 1.00 2.13
N SER A 12 -7.54 1.46 1.13
CA SER A 12 -7.95 2.86 0.99
C SER A 12 -9.20 3.24 1.80
N SER A 13 -9.97 2.26 2.30
CA SER A 13 -11.33 2.47 2.81
C SER A 13 -11.42 3.51 3.93
N GLU A 14 -10.49 3.49 4.87
CA GLU A 14 -10.44 4.46 5.98
C GLU A 14 -10.12 5.87 5.47
N PHE A 15 -9.11 6.00 4.60
CA PHE A 15 -8.77 7.29 3.99
C PHE A 15 -9.91 7.84 3.13
N VAL A 16 -10.53 7.00 2.31
CA VAL A 16 -11.67 7.39 1.47
C VAL A 16 -12.83 7.92 2.32
N SER A 17 -13.00 7.42 3.56
CA SER A 17 -14.04 7.92 4.47
C SER A 17 -13.85 9.38 4.89
N LEU A 18 -12.62 9.90 4.83
CA LEU A 18 -12.27 11.29 5.16
C LEU A 18 -12.60 12.28 4.03
N LEU A 19 -12.80 11.80 2.80
CA LEU A 19 -13.06 12.66 1.66
C LEU A 19 -14.48 13.27 1.73
N ALA A 20 -14.57 14.58 1.55
CA ALA A 20 -15.82 15.27 1.31
C ALA A 20 -16.24 15.19 -0.17
N GLN A 21 -17.55 15.37 -0.46
CA GLN A 21 -18.12 15.45 -1.81
C GLN A 21 -17.68 14.27 -2.72
N ARG A 22 -17.75 13.05 -2.18
CA ARG A 22 -17.28 11.85 -2.88
C ARG A 22 -18.18 11.50 -4.07
N SER A 23 -17.54 11.17 -5.18
CA SER A 23 -18.15 10.53 -6.34
C SER A 23 -17.25 9.39 -6.84
N ARG A 24 -17.83 8.46 -7.58
CA ARG A 24 -17.09 7.37 -8.23
C ARG A 24 -17.50 7.33 -9.69
N ASP A 25 -16.51 7.27 -10.58
CA ASP A 25 -16.76 7.10 -12.02
C ASP A 25 -16.92 5.62 -12.42
N ASP A 26 -17.25 5.39 -13.69
CA ASP A 26 -17.48 4.05 -14.25
C ASP A 26 -16.24 3.16 -14.25
N ARG A 27 -15.07 3.75 -14.07
CA ARG A 27 -13.77 3.03 -13.95
C ARG A 27 -13.36 2.78 -12.51
N GLY A 28 -14.20 3.19 -11.55
CA GLY A 28 -13.96 3.00 -10.14
C GLY A 28 -13.05 4.05 -9.49
N VAL A 29 -12.64 5.10 -10.21
CA VAL A 29 -11.87 6.21 -9.63
C VAL A 29 -12.78 7.01 -8.70
N ILE A 30 -12.34 7.20 -7.47
CA ILE A 30 -13.06 7.96 -6.45
C ILE A 30 -12.50 9.38 -6.45
N THR A 31 -13.36 10.36 -6.68
CA THR A 31 -13.03 11.79 -6.58
C THR A 31 -13.60 12.35 -5.29
N GLY A 32 -12.89 13.27 -4.64
CA GLY A 32 -13.35 13.97 -3.45
C GLY A 32 -12.41 15.10 -3.08
N ALA A 33 -12.67 15.72 -1.94
CA ALA A 33 -11.85 16.80 -1.40
C ALA A 33 -11.47 16.55 0.06
N VAL A 34 -10.24 16.90 0.44
CA VAL A 34 -9.76 16.87 1.82
C VAL A 34 -8.73 17.98 2.01
N HIS A 35 -8.83 18.73 3.11
CA HIS A 35 -7.93 19.87 3.43
C HIS A 35 -7.75 20.86 2.26
N GLY A 36 -8.81 21.15 1.49
CA GLY A 36 -8.73 22.06 0.34
C GLY A 36 -8.10 21.45 -0.93
N HIS A 37 -7.59 20.22 -0.87
CA HIS A 37 -7.05 19.53 -2.04
C HIS A 37 -8.15 18.75 -2.78
N SER A 38 -8.19 18.88 -4.12
CA SER A 38 -8.92 17.94 -4.97
C SER A 38 -8.14 16.64 -5.08
N VAL A 39 -8.75 15.52 -4.73
CA VAL A 39 -8.14 14.21 -4.64
C VAL A 39 -8.83 13.21 -5.55
N ARG A 40 -8.05 12.35 -6.22
CA ARG A 40 -8.52 11.16 -6.92
C ARG A 40 -7.85 9.93 -6.37
N VAL A 41 -8.66 8.93 -5.99
CA VAL A 41 -8.19 7.64 -5.51
C VAL A 41 -8.50 6.57 -6.55
N PHE A 42 -7.50 5.77 -6.92
CA PHE A 42 -7.67 4.63 -7.82
C PHE A 42 -6.99 3.37 -7.27
N HIS A 43 -7.45 2.22 -7.74
CA HIS A 43 -6.95 0.92 -7.28
C HIS A 43 -6.25 0.21 -8.42
N THR A 44 -4.98 -0.13 -8.19
CA THR A 44 -4.12 -0.73 -9.23
C THR A 44 -4.36 -2.23 -9.41
N GLY A 45 -4.92 -2.90 -8.40
CA GLY A 45 -4.80 -4.35 -8.26
C GLY A 45 -3.43 -4.74 -7.68
N VAL A 46 -3.28 -6.03 -7.37
CA VAL A 46 -2.10 -6.61 -6.74
C VAL A 46 -1.09 -7.07 -7.79
N GLY A 47 0.18 -6.72 -7.56
CA GLY A 47 1.33 -7.19 -8.33
C GLY A 47 1.68 -6.33 -9.53
N GLN A 48 2.86 -6.60 -10.07
CA GLN A 48 3.56 -5.82 -11.10
C GLN A 48 2.68 -5.43 -12.29
N ALA A 49 2.14 -6.44 -13.02
CA ALA A 49 1.44 -6.20 -14.28
C ALA A 49 0.19 -5.32 -14.09
N ALA A 50 -0.56 -5.55 -13.01
CA ALA A 50 -1.74 -4.76 -12.68
C ALA A 50 -1.34 -3.33 -12.31
N ALA A 51 -0.35 -3.17 -11.41
CA ALA A 51 0.13 -1.86 -10.97
C ALA A 51 0.62 -1.02 -12.16
N GLN A 52 1.42 -1.60 -13.04
CA GLN A 52 1.93 -0.91 -14.24
C GLN A 52 0.79 -0.49 -15.17
N ALA A 53 -0.04 -1.44 -15.60
CA ALA A 53 -1.08 -1.18 -16.60
C ALA A 53 -2.11 -0.15 -16.13
N VAL A 54 -2.58 -0.27 -14.87
CA VAL A 54 -3.61 0.64 -14.34
C VAL A 54 -3.03 2.03 -14.07
N THR A 55 -1.78 2.11 -13.56
CA THR A 55 -1.12 3.40 -13.36
C THR A 55 -0.88 4.11 -14.69
N ALA A 56 -0.40 3.39 -15.71
CA ALA A 56 -0.21 3.93 -17.07
C ALA A 56 -1.52 4.49 -17.66
N ASP A 57 -2.61 3.72 -17.56
CA ASP A 57 -3.94 4.14 -18.03
C ASP A 57 -4.48 5.34 -17.25
N PHE A 58 -4.31 5.36 -15.92
CA PHE A 58 -4.71 6.50 -15.09
C PHE A 58 -3.94 7.76 -15.47
N LEU A 59 -2.60 7.70 -15.58
CA LEU A 59 -1.76 8.84 -15.91
C LEU A 59 -1.94 9.33 -17.35
N ALA A 60 -2.34 8.46 -18.28
CA ALA A 60 -2.69 8.86 -19.66
C ALA A 60 -3.95 9.74 -19.71
N ARG A 61 -4.87 9.57 -18.76
CA ARG A 61 -6.14 10.31 -18.70
C ARG A 61 -6.13 11.48 -17.74
N HIS A 62 -5.21 11.45 -16.78
CA HIS A 62 -5.15 12.42 -15.71
C HIS A 62 -3.71 12.87 -15.51
N ALA A 63 -3.50 14.18 -15.36
CA ALA A 63 -2.20 14.79 -15.10
C ALA A 63 -2.14 15.31 -13.65
N PRO A 64 -1.94 14.44 -12.64
CA PRO A 64 -1.82 14.88 -11.26
C PRO A 64 -0.52 15.67 -11.06
N ALA A 65 -0.57 16.72 -10.23
CA ALA A 65 0.64 17.42 -9.81
C ALA A 65 1.50 16.58 -8.85
N LEU A 66 0.85 15.61 -8.19
CA LEU A 66 1.48 14.66 -7.27
C LEU A 66 0.69 13.35 -7.30
N LEU A 67 1.40 12.23 -7.40
CA LEU A 67 0.85 10.91 -7.11
C LEU A 67 1.42 10.43 -5.76
N ILE A 68 0.55 9.90 -4.90
CA ILE A 68 0.92 9.24 -3.65
C ILE A 68 0.66 7.75 -3.83
N SER A 69 1.73 6.93 -3.94
CA SER A 69 1.63 5.48 -3.88
C SER A 69 1.44 5.08 -2.42
N SER A 70 0.36 4.39 -2.11
CA SER A 70 -0.01 4.05 -0.75
C SER A 70 -0.57 2.63 -0.65
N GLY A 71 -0.51 2.03 0.53
CA GLY A 71 -0.98 0.66 0.78
C GLY A 71 -0.23 -0.01 1.91
N PHE A 72 -0.37 -1.34 1.98
CA PHE A 72 0.31 -2.15 2.99
C PHE A 72 1.65 -2.67 2.48
N THR A 73 2.51 -3.03 3.44
CA THR A 73 3.83 -3.61 3.18
C THR A 73 4.22 -4.56 4.32
N GLY A 74 5.00 -5.59 4.02
CA GLY A 74 5.60 -6.45 5.02
C GLY A 74 6.94 -5.90 5.49
N ALA A 75 7.20 -5.90 6.79
CA ALA A 75 8.54 -5.61 7.32
C ALA A 75 9.52 -6.74 6.98
N LEU A 76 10.77 -6.38 6.69
CA LEU A 76 11.83 -7.36 6.43
C LEU A 76 12.55 -7.81 7.71
N ASP A 77 12.46 -7.02 8.76
CA ASP A 77 12.93 -7.35 10.10
C ASP A 77 11.98 -6.82 11.18
N ASP A 78 12.27 -7.11 12.45
CA ASP A 78 11.44 -6.70 13.59
C ASP A 78 11.79 -5.29 14.13
N SER A 79 12.53 -4.47 13.41
CA SER A 79 12.73 -3.04 13.74
C SER A 79 11.49 -2.19 13.48
N LEU A 80 10.56 -2.73 12.67
CA LEU A 80 9.26 -2.14 12.38
C LEU A 80 8.14 -2.99 13.01
N ALA A 81 7.17 -2.31 13.60
CA ALA A 81 5.97 -2.94 14.16
C ALA A 81 4.77 -2.81 13.23
N VAL A 82 3.78 -3.71 13.41
CA VAL A 82 2.49 -3.58 12.72
C VAL A 82 1.84 -2.23 13.06
N GLY A 83 1.48 -1.49 12.01
CA GLY A 83 0.92 -0.14 12.11
C GLY A 83 1.96 0.97 12.01
N ASP A 84 3.26 0.68 12.03
CA ASP A 84 4.27 1.69 11.66
C ASP A 84 4.04 2.13 10.22
N VAL A 85 4.30 3.42 9.95
CA VAL A 85 4.22 3.96 8.59
C VAL A 85 5.62 4.24 8.07
N LEU A 86 5.91 3.72 6.90
CA LEU A 86 7.16 3.90 6.18
C LEU A 86 6.98 4.93 5.06
N PHE A 87 7.87 5.91 5.01
CA PHE A 87 8.12 6.72 3.84
C PHE A 87 9.24 6.07 3.02
N ALA A 88 8.91 5.57 1.83
CA ALA A 88 9.86 4.93 0.95
C ALA A 88 10.68 6.00 0.20
N ALA A 89 11.79 6.40 0.79
CA ALA A 89 12.63 7.49 0.29
C ALA A 89 13.20 7.18 -1.11
N ASN A 90 13.53 5.91 -1.38
CA ASN A 90 14.10 5.48 -2.66
C ASN A 90 13.13 5.56 -3.85
N TYR A 91 11.81 5.65 -3.60
CA TYR A 91 10.80 5.83 -4.65
C TYR A 91 10.18 7.23 -4.65
N SER A 92 10.41 8.02 -3.63
CA SER A 92 9.84 9.36 -3.51
C SER A 92 10.71 10.40 -4.21
N THR A 93 10.08 11.29 -4.99
CA THR A 93 10.76 12.39 -5.70
C THR A 93 10.67 13.72 -4.97
N ARG A 94 10.02 13.75 -3.80
CA ARG A 94 9.92 14.89 -2.90
C ARG A 94 10.19 14.43 -1.48
N ASP A 95 10.69 15.33 -0.66
CA ASP A 95 10.94 15.07 0.75
C ASP A 95 9.63 14.95 1.54
N LEU A 96 9.71 14.18 2.62
CA LEU A 96 8.63 14.09 3.61
C LEU A 96 8.54 15.44 4.36
N PRO A 97 7.34 16.04 4.50
CA PRO A 97 7.18 17.24 5.33
C PRO A 97 7.70 17.02 6.76
N ALA A 98 8.43 18.00 7.30
CA ALA A 98 9.05 17.91 8.62
C ALA A 98 8.05 17.56 9.74
N SER A 99 6.80 17.98 9.62
CA SER A 99 5.73 17.67 10.57
C SER A 99 5.37 16.18 10.67
N LEU A 100 5.81 15.35 9.70
CA LEU A 100 5.61 13.90 9.72
C LEU A 100 6.87 13.13 10.14
N ALA A 101 8.04 13.77 10.16
CA ALA A 101 9.34 13.11 10.37
C ALA A 101 9.43 12.32 11.69
N GLU A 102 8.72 12.75 12.74
CA GLU A 102 8.70 12.07 14.04
C GLU A 102 7.75 10.86 14.10
N THR A 103 6.77 10.80 13.19
CA THR A 103 5.69 9.79 13.22
C THR A 103 5.74 8.79 12.07
N VAL A 104 6.63 9.03 11.11
CA VAL A 104 6.80 8.20 9.92
C VAL A 104 8.27 7.77 9.83
N ARG A 105 8.50 6.46 9.69
CA ARG A 105 9.86 5.93 9.47
C ARG A 105 10.30 6.24 8.04
N GLN A 106 11.52 6.70 7.87
CA GLN A 106 12.13 6.81 6.55
C GLN A 106 13.03 5.62 6.28
N GLY A 107 12.96 5.08 5.07
CA GLY A 107 13.79 3.93 4.71
C GLY A 107 13.63 3.50 3.26
N THR A 108 14.34 2.44 2.91
CA THR A 108 14.29 1.81 1.60
C THR A 108 13.20 0.74 1.59
N LEU A 109 12.37 0.77 0.55
CA LEU A 109 11.37 -0.24 0.23
C LEU A 109 11.87 -1.07 -0.95
N ALA A 110 11.74 -2.39 -0.89
CA ALA A 110 11.91 -3.27 -2.04
C ALA A 110 10.54 -3.63 -2.63
N SER A 111 10.47 -3.86 -3.95
CA SER A 111 9.30 -4.45 -4.59
C SER A 111 9.66 -5.82 -5.16
N THR A 112 8.77 -6.80 -4.99
CA THR A 112 8.96 -8.19 -5.44
C THR A 112 7.79 -8.68 -6.26
N ALA A 113 8.05 -9.65 -7.16
CA ALA A 113 6.99 -10.23 -7.99
C ALA A 113 6.02 -11.12 -7.20
N ALA A 114 6.45 -11.63 -6.05
CA ALA A 114 5.66 -12.51 -5.19
C ALA A 114 5.79 -12.10 -3.73
N MET A 115 4.77 -12.43 -2.94
CA MET A 115 4.77 -12.23 -1.50
C MET A 115 5.83 -13.14 -0.85
N LEU A 116 6.58 -12.60 0.11
CA LEU A 116 7.59 -13.34 0.85
C LEU A 116 6.99 -13.96 2.12
N ASP A 117 6.91 -15.28 2.16
CA ASP A 117 6.36 -16.03 3.29
C ASP A 117 7.41 -16.41 4.33
N SER A 118 8.66 -16.55 3.89
CA SER A 118 9.75 -17.11 4.70
C SER A 118 10.56 -16.00 5.38
N PRO A 119 10.82 -16.10 6.71
CA PRO A 119 11.76 -15.22 7.39
C PRO A 119 13.15 -15.22 6.74
N VAL A 120 13.59 -16.36 6.21
CA VAL A 120 14.88 -16.47 5.53
C VAL A 120 14.91 -15.64 4.25
N GLU A 121 13.85 -15.68 3.44
CA GLU A 121 13.74 -14.88 2.23
C GLU A 121 13.69 -13.38 2.56
N ARG A 122 12.99 -12.98 3.62
CA ARG A 122 12.96 -11.59 4.10
C ARG A 122 14.37 -11.11 4.49
N THR A 123 15.10 -11.89 5.29
CA THR A 123 16.48 -11.57 5.69
C THR A 123 17.41 -11.48 4.48
N GLN A 124 17.30 -12.41 3.53
CA GLN A 124 18.12 -12.39 2.32
C GLN A 124 17.80 -11.17 1.44
N LEU A 125 16.54 -10.80 1.31
CA LEU A 125 16.15 -9.60 0.58
C LEU A 125 16.70 -8.33 1.25
N ALA A 126 16.54 -8.20 2.57
CA ALA A 126 17.08 -7.09 3.35
C ALA A 126 18.60 -6.95 3.16
N ALA A 127 19.35 -8.06 3.30
CA ALA A 127 20.81 -8.06 3.15
C ALA A 127 21.26 -7.67 1.74
N ARG A 128 20.50 -8.06 0.70
CA ARG A 128 20.85 -7.77 -0.70
C ARG A 128 20.51 -6.34 -1.11
N THR A 129 19.43 -5.77 -0.58
CA THR A 129 18.87 -4.49 -1.05
C THR A 129 19.05 -3.34 -0.07
N GLY A 130 19.33 -3.60 1.20
CA GLY A 130 19.28 -2.62 2.28
C GLY A 130 17.85 -2.14 2.61
N ALA A 131 16.84 -2.81 2.04
CA ALA A 131 15.45 -2.46 2.31
C ALA A 131 15.01 -2.93 3.70
N ILE A 132 14.11 -2.16 4.33
CA ILE A 132 13.53 -2.49 5.64
C ILE A 132 12.10 -3.02 5.52
N ALA A 133 11.49 -2.87 4.34
CA ALA A 133 10.16 -3.37 4.04
C ALA A 133 10.05 -3.81 2.57
N VAL A 134 8.98 -4.56 2.24
CA VAL A 134 8.73 -5.09 0.90
C VAL A 134 7.27 -5.01 0.51
N ASP A 135 7.01 -4.62 -0.74
CA ASP A 135 5.71 -4.69 -1.39
C ASP A 135 5.78 -5.36 -2.79
N MET A 136 4.73 -5.22 -3.59
CA MET A 136 4.65 -5.83 -4.92
C MET A 136 4.36 -4.82 -6.05
N GLU A 137 4.21 -3.51 -5.75
CA GLU A 137 3.65 -2.53 -6.69
C GLU A 137 4.47 -1.24 -6.84
N THR A 138 5.14 -0.76 -5.77
CA THR A 138 5.70 0.61 -5.74
C THR A 138 6.71 0.88 -6.84
N GLU A 139 7.60 -0.06 -7.14
CA GLU A 139 8.60 0.09 -8.21
C GLU A 139 7.95 0.39 -9.56
N PHE A 140 6.85 -0.31 -9.87
CA PHE A 140 6.16 -0.20 -11.16
C PHE A 140 5.34 1.09 -11.26
N ILE A 141 4.72 1.52 -10.15
CA ILE A 141 4.07 2.83 -10.05
C ILE A 141 5.11 3.94 -10.21
N ALA A 142 6.26 3.81 -9.57
CA ALA A 142 7.35 4.78 -9.65
C ALA A 142 7.91 4.90 -11.08
N ALA A 143 8.09 3.77 -11.77
CA ALA A 143 8.55 3.76 -13.16
C ALA A 143 7.58 4.51 -14.08
N GLU A 144 6.26 4.32 -13.94
CA GLU A 144 5.25 5.01 -14.74
C GLU A 144 5.20 6.51 -14.43
N CYS A 145 5.36 6.90 -13.15
CA CYS A 145 5.47 8.31 -12.77
C CYS A 145 6.71 8.96 -13.36
N HIS A 146 7.86 8.28 -13.28
CA HIS A 146 9.14 8.79 -13.81
C HIS A 146 9.06 9.02 -15.33
N GLN A 147 8.53 8.06 -16.07
CA GLN A 147 8.38 8.17 -17.54
C GLN A 147 7.52 9.37 -17.97
N ARG A 148 6.60 9.81 -17.11
CA ARG A 148 5.68 10.93 -17.40
C ARG A 148 6.01 12.22 -16.67
N GLY A 149 7.11 12.25 -15.91
CA GLY A 149 7.51 13.43 -15.14
C GLY A 149 6.54 13.79 -14.01
N VAL A 150 5.78 12.82 -13.49
CA VAL A 150 4.85 13.03 -12.38
C VAL A 150 5.58 12.88 -11.06
N ALA A 151 5.48 13.87 -10.16
CA ALA A 151 6.04 13.78 -8.83
C ALA A 151 5.39 12.64 -8.04
N LEU A 152 6.21 11.88 -7.29
CA LEU A 152 5.78 10.74 -6.50
C LEU A 152 6.17 10.89 -5.03
N LEU A 153 5.26 10.52 -4.13
CA LEU A 153 5.54 10.16 -2.74
C LEU A 153 5.06 8.72 -2.50
N SER A 154 5.78 7.95 -1.68
CA SER A 154 5.38 6.61 -1.31
C SER A 154 5.28 6.47 0.20
N LEU A 155 4.05 6.17 0.70
CA LEU A 155 3.72 5.92 2.10
C LEU A 155 3.11 4.53 2.25
N ARG A 156 3.70 3.70 3.12
CA ARG A 156 3.29 2.31 3.35
C ARG A 156 3.05 2.07 4.84
N ALA A 157 1.99 1.35 5.18
CA ALA A 157 1.79 0.89 6.55
C ALA A 157 2.20 -0.58 6.68
N ILE A 158 2.92 -0.91 7.74
CA ILE A 158 3.33 -2.28 8.04
C ILE A 158 2.11 -3.10 8.44
N SER A 159 1.79 -4.14 7.65
CA SER A 159 0.70 -5.08 7.91
C SER A 159 1.15 -6.36 8.59
N ASP A 160 2.39 -6.75 8.38
CA ASP A 160 2.99 -7.98 8.89
C ASP A 160 4.50 -7.84 9.08
N THR A 161 5.04 -8.61 10.01
CA THR A 161 6.47 -8.64 10.36
C THR A 161 6.94 -10.10 10.45
N PRO A 162 8.25 -10.38 10.54
CA PRO A 162 8.74 -11.73 10.78
C PRO A 162 8.14 -12.38 12.03
N SER A 163 7.93 -11.62 13.11
CA SER A 163 7.31 -12.10 14.37
C SER A 163 5.78 -12.14 14.32
N ALA A 164 5.15 -11.42 13.39
CA ALA A 164 3.69 -11.39 13.17
C ALA A 164 3.39 -11.62 11.67
N PRO A 165 3.70 -12.82 11.12
CA PRO A 165 3.67 -13.08 9.70
C PRO A 165 2.24 -13.19 9.15
N PHE A 166 2.16 -13.20 7.83
CA PHE A 166 0.92 -13.44 7.11
C PHE A 166 0.29 -14.79 7.55
N PRO A 167 -1.00 -14.85 7.82
CA PRO A 167 -1.61 -15.97 8.56
C PRO A 167 -1.75 -17.27 7.78
N LEU A 168 -1.71 -17.19 6.45
CA LEU A 168 -2.03 -18.26 5.52
C LEU A 168 -1.13 -18.16 4.27
N PRO A 169 -0.91 -19.25 3.53
CA PRO A 169 -0.27 -19.14 2.22
C PRO A 169 -1.01 -18.15 1.32
N PRO A 170 -0.33 -17.20 0.67
CA PRO A 170 -0.96 -16.11 -0.10
C PRO A 170 -1.95 -16.61 -1.14
N ALA A 171 -1.63 -17.70 -1.84
CA ALA A 171 -2.51 -18.31 -2.85
C ALA A 171 -3.87 -18.81 -2.30
N VAL A 172 -3.95 -19.04 -0.98
CA VAL A 172 -5.21 -19.44 -0.33
C VAL A 172 -6.15 -18.24 -0.19
N LEU A 173 -5.59 -17.05 0.07
CA LEU A 173 -6.39 -15.84 0.28
C LEU A 173 -6.71 -15.10 -1.00
N PHE A 174 -5.77 -15.01 -1.93
CA PHE A 174 -5.90 -14.14 -3.08
C PHE A 174 -5.38 -14.80 -4.36
N ASN A 175 -6.20 -14.74 -5.42
CA ASN A 175 -5.81 -15.15 -6.75
C ASN A 175 -5.33 -13.93 -7.53
N VAL A 176 -4.01 -13.75 -7.64
CA VAL A 176 -3.39 -12.61 -8.31
C VAL A 176 -3.79 -12.53 -9.79
N ALA A 177 -3.90 -13.67 -10.49
CA ALA A 177 -4.27 -13.69 -11.90
C ALA A 177 -5.72 -13.22 -12.14
N ARG A 178 -6.61 -13.48 -11.18
CA ARG A 178 -8.02 -13.07 -11.26
C ARG A 178 -8.32 -11.79 -10.47
N GLN A 179 -7.34 -11.25 -9.75
CA GLN A 179 -7.50 -10.08 -8.87
C GLN A 179 -8.67 -10.22 -7.88
N GLN A 180 -8.87 -11.41 -7.33
CA GLN A 180 -10.02 -11.76 -6.49
C GLN A 180 -9.63 -12.60 -5.28
N THR A 181 -10.39 -12.43 -4.19
CA THR A 181 -10.29 -13.28 -3.01
C THR A 181 -10.74 -14.71 -3.35
N ASN A 182 -9.92 -15.69 -2.97
CA ASN A 182 -10.20 -17.10 -3.21
C ASN A 182 -11.05 -17.68 -2.06
N TYR A 183 -12.31 -17.30 -1.97
CA TYR A 183 -13.22 -17.78 -0.91
C TYR A 183 -13.32 -19.32 -0.81
N PRO A 184 -13.48 -20.08 -1.91
CA PRO A 184 -13.54 -21.54 -1.81
C PRO A 184 -12.24 -22.14 -1.27
N GLY A 185 -11.09 -21.65 -1.73
CA GLY A 185 -9.77 -22.08 -1.23
C GLY A 185 -9.59 -21.76 0.25
N LEU A 186 -10.00 -20.58 0.68
CA LEU A 186 -9.96 -20.16 2.07
C LEU A 186 -10.83 -21.07 2.96
N LEU A 187 -12.07 -21.31 2.58
CA LEU A 187 -12.99 -22.19 3.36
C LEU A 187 -12.44 -23.60 3.48
N LEU A 188 -11.97 -24.18 2.38
CA LEU A 188 -11.38 -25.51 2.37
C LEU A 188 -10.12 -25.59 3.25
N TYR A 189 -9.27 -24.56 3.20
CA TYR A 189 -8.08 -24.48 4.03
C TYR A 189 -8.43 -24.40 5.52
N LEU A 190 -9.38 -23.55 5.92
CA LEU A 190 -9.82 -23.39 7.31
C LEU A 190 -10.46 -24.65 7.86
N ALA A 191 -11.24 -25.37 7.04
CA ALA A 191 -11.82 -26.66 7.43
C ALA A 191 -10.75 -27.73 7.74
N ARG A 192 -9.60 -27.70 7.03
CA ARG A 192 -8.48 -28.61 7.26
C ARG A 192 -7.50 -28.14 8.34
N HIS A 193 -7.49 -26.83 8.64
CA HIS A 193 -6.54 -26.21 9.56
C HIS A 193 -7.27 -25.29 10.55
N PRO A 194 -8.05 -25.83 11.50
CA PRO A 194 -8.87 -24.99 12.41
C PRO A 194 -8.05 -23.99 13.23
N GLY A 195 -6.79 -24.32 13.56
CA GLY A 195 -5.87 -23.37 14.20
C GLY A 195 -5.55 -22.12 13.38
N ALA A 196 -5.83 -22.12 12.07
CA ALA A 196 -5.66 -20.96 11.21
C ALA A 196 -6.72 -19.86 11.47
N ILE A 197 -7.87 -20.21 12.03
CA ILE A 197 -8.94 -19.26 12.35
C ILE A 197 -8.45 -18.20 13.33
N GLY A 198 -7.76 -18.60 14.40
CA GLY A 198 -7.18 -17.66 15.37
C GLY A 198 -6.09 -16.77 14.79
N ARG A 199 -5.26 -17.31 13.87
CA ARG A 199 -4.25 -16.53 13.15
C ARG A 199 -4.89 -15.51 12.21
N LEU A 200 -5.93 -15.91 11.47
CA LEU A 200 -6.67 -15.03 10.59
C LEU A 200 -7.37 -13.90 11.36
N ALA A 201 -8.01 -14.21 12.48
CA ALA A 201 -8.63 -13.21 13.36
C ALA A 201 -7.62 -12.18 13.89
N ARG A 202 -6.42 -12.64 14.26
CA ARG A 202 -5.33 -11.75 14.67
C ARG A 202 -4.86 -10.87 13.52
N PHE A 203 -4.70 -11.44 12.34
CA PHE A 203 -4.29 -10.72 11.15
C PHE A 203 -5.31 -9.66 10.71
N THR A 204 -6.61 -9.92 10.83
CA THR A 204 -7.64 -8.88 10.57
C THR A 204 -7.48 -7.67 11.50
N GLY A 205 -7.08 -7.90 12.74
CA GLY A 205 -6.72 -6.85 13.69
C GLY A 205 -5.48 -6.06 13.26
N GLN A 206 -4.45 -6.75 12.76
CA GLN A 206 -3.23 -6.13 12.23
C GLN A 206 -3.55 -5.24 11.02
N VAL A 207 -4.31 -5.75 10.06
CA VAL A 207 -4.77 -5.00 8.88
C VAL A 207 -5.59 -3.76 9.29
N ALA A 208 -6.47 -3.89 10.29
CA ALA A 208 -7.24 -2.75 10.79
C ALA A 208 -6.36 -1.67 11.44
N THR A 209 -5.30 -2.08 12.13
CA THR A 209 -4.31 -1.16 12.71
C THR A 209 -3.51 -0.47 11.60
N ALA A 210 -2.93 -1.22 10.66
CA ALA A 210 -2.19 -0.68 9.53
C ALA A 210 -3.02 0.33 8.71
N ARG A 211 -4.28 0.00 8.43
CA ARG A 211 -5.20 0.87 7.69
C ARG A 211 -5.47 2.20 8.39
N ARG A 212 -5.71 2.18 9.71
CA ARG A 212 -5.93 3.41 10.50
C ARG A 212 -4.67 4.27 10.56
N SER A 213 -3.50 3.66 10.78
CA SER A 213 -2.23 4.37 10.79
C SER A 213 -1.94 5.02 9.45
N LEU A 214 -2.18 4.28 8.34
CA LEU A 214 -2.00 4.79 6.98
C LEU A 214 -2.93 5.98 6.69
N ALA A 215 -4.22 5.85 7.03
CA ALA A 215 -5.19 6.94 6.83
C ALA A 215 -4.82 8.19 7.63
N THR A 216 -4.35 8.02 8.88
CA THR A 216 -3.88 9.12 9.72
C THR A 216 -2.63 9.79 9.13
N ALA A 217 -1.67 9.01 8.63
CA ALA A 217 -0.47 9.56 8.01
C ALA A 217 -0.78 10.31 6.71
N LEU A 218 -1.68 9.78 5.88
CA LEU A 218 -2.15 10.44 4.66
C LEU A 218 -2.91 11.74 4.96
N ASP A 219 -3.78 11.76 5.97
CA ASP A 219 -4.48 12.97 6.42
C ASP A 219 -3.49 14.05 6.83
N ARG A 220 -2.49 13.71 7.65
CA ARG A 220 -1.43 14.63 8.07
C ARG A 220 -0.58 15.10 6.90
N LEU A 221 -0.22 14.19 5.98
CA LEU A 221 0.54 14.54 4.78
C LEU A 221 -0.21 15.58 3.95
N LEU A 222 -1.48 15.32 3.61
CA LEU A 222 -2.27 16.23 2.80
C LEU A 222 -2.50 17.59 3.48
N ARG A 223 -2.62 17.61 4.81
CA ARG A 223 -2.70 18.86 5.58
C ARG A 223 -1.41 19.68 5.51
N ALA A 224 -0.25 19.01 5.42
CA ALA A 224 1.06 19.66 5.37
C ALA A 224 1.46 20.11 3.96
N LEU A 225 0.80 19.61 2.91
CA LEU A 225 1.10 20.01 1.53
C LEU A 225 0.58 21.43 1.25
N PRO A 226 1.33 22.23 0.46
CA PRO A 226 0.86 23.55 0.06
C PRO A 226 -0.39 23.43 -0.82
N HIS A 227 -1.34 24.33 -0.62
CA HIS A 227 -2.50 24.48 -1.51
C HIS A 227 -2.01 24.94 -2.89
N SER A 228 -2.37 24.23 -3.94
CA SER A 228 -2.10 24.55 -5.35
C SER A 228 -3.22 25.34 -5.96
#